data_18945aad7b45250b034ed8c27569b79b
#
_entry.id   18945aad7b45250b034ed8c27569b79b
#
_cell.length_a   1.000
_cell.length_b   1.000
_cell.length_c   1.000
_cell.angle_alpha   90.00
_cell.angle_beta   90.00
_cell.angle_gamma   90.00
#
_symmetry.space_group_name_H-M   'P 1'
#
loop_
_entity.id
_entity.type
_entity.pdbx_description
1 polymer ?
#
loop_
_entity_poly.entity_id
_entity_poly.type
_entity_poly.pdbx_seq_one_letter_code
_entity_poly.pdbx_strand_id
1 'polypeptide(L)'
;PYNRIIEIYNECNLKDSRVIIQANLDLLQILKAYDELKQLGHLEKSKHTIKAAQSLSKWLLENERENSMIALHQLNSLQITKRQRAFTEDEINLLLQLSQNNSDMVRAGAFLLLGKIDVAQFIIQQFPEDEKTRFMEFPIAIFIKGTNC
;
A
#
# COMPACT_ATOMS: atom_id res chain seq x y z
N PRO A 1 16.82 10.34 4.17
CA PRO A 1 16.26 10.90 2.94
C PRO A 1 14.74 11.01 2.97
N TYR A 2 14.05 10.09 3.64
CA TYR A 2 12.59 10.13 3.67
C TYR A 2 11.99 11.15 4.64
N ASN A 3 12.77 11.69 5.57
CA ASN A 3 12.29 12.64 6.59
C ASN A 3 11.71 13.93 6.01
N ARG A 4 12.13 14.30 4.81
CA ARG A 4 11.73 15.55 4.16
C ARG A 4 10.69 15.36 3.07
N ILE A 5 10.23 14.13 2.83
CA ILE A 5 9.36 13.83 1.71
C ILE A 5 8.03 14.58 1.80
N ILE A 6 7.46 14.71 2.99
CA ILE A 6 6.20 15.42 3.20
C ILE A 6 6.35 16.92 2.94
N GLU A 7 7.47 17.50 3.34
CA GLU A 7 7.76 18.91 3.06
C GLU A 7 7.78 19.17 1.56
N ILE A 8 8.41 18.26 0.79
CA ILE A 8 8.48 18.37 -0.66
C ILE A 8 7.07 18.33 -1.28
N TYR A 9 6.24 17.37 -0.85
CA TYR A 9 4.89 17.23 -1.39
C TYR A 9 3.97 18.38 -0.98
N ASN A 10 4.13 18.94 0.22
CA ASN A 10 3.37 20.11 0.66
C ASN A 10 3.66 21.35 -0.17
N GLU A 11 4.83 21.44 -0.78
CA GLU A 11 5.23 22.55 -1.64
C GLU A 11 4.78 22.37 -3.09
N CYS A 12 4.31 21.17 -3.48
CA CYS A 12 3.91 20.89 -4.84
C CYS A 12 2.52 21.42 -5.18
N ASN A 13 2.28 21.62 -6.48
CA ASN A 13 0.96 22.00 -6.98
C ASN A 13 0.01 20.80 -6.94
N LEU A 14 -0.91 20.81 -5.98
CA LEU A 14 -1.85 19.71 -5.73
C LEU A 14 -2.90 19.53 -6.84
N LYS A 15 -3.02 20.47 -7.78
CA LYS A 15 -3.93 20.33 -8.92
C LYS A 15 -3.36 19.46 -10.03
N ASP A 16 -2.06 19.18 -9.97
CA ASP A 16 -1.39 18.33 -10.96
C ASP A 16 -1.48 16.87 -10.51
N SER A 17 -2.24 16.06 -11.26
CA SER A 17 -2.41 14.64 -10.97
C SER A 17 -1.10 13.86 -10.98
N ARG A 18 -0.08 14.34 -11.70
CA ARG A 18 1.23 13.68 -11.72
C ARG A 18 1.91 13.71 -10.36
N VAL A 19 1.63 14.72 -9.54
CA VAL A 19 2.15 14.81 -8.17
C VAL A 19 1.59 13.68 -7.32
N ILE A 20 0.29 13.42 -7.42
CA ILE A 20 -0.37 12.33 -6.69
C ILE A 20 0.16 10.97 -7.15
N ILE A 21 0.32 10.77 -8.45
CA ILE A 21 0.86 9.53 -9.01
C ILE A 21 2.28 9.30 -8.50
N GLN A 22 3.12 10.32 -8.53
CA GLN A 22 4.50 10.21 -8.06
C GLN A 22 4.55 9.90 -6.56
N ALA A 23 3.69 10.55 -5.76
CA ALA A 23 3.60 10.29 -4.32
C ALA A 23 3.23 8.83 -4.04
N ASN A 24 2.31 8.27 -4.81
CA ASN A 24 1.95 6.85 -4.66
C ASN A 24 3.12 5.93 -5.01
N LEU A 25 3.86 6.23 -6.09
CA LEU A 25 5.04 5.46 -6.47
C LEU A 25 6.12 5.53 -5.38
N ASP A 26 6.34 6.71 -4.81
CA ASP A 26 7.30 6.90 -3.73
C ASP A 26 6.89 6.10 -2.49
N LEU A 27 5.60 6.09 -2.16
CA LEU A 27 5.09 5.29 -1.04
C LEU A 27 5.43 3.82 -1.22
N LEU A 28 5.22 3.27 -2.42
CA LEU A 28 5.52 1.87 -2.69
C LEU A 28 7.02 1.58 -2.56
N GLN A 29 7.88 2.51 -2.99
CA GLN A 29 9.33 2.36 -2.82
C GLN A 29 9.74 2.41 -1.33
N ILE A 30 9.11 3.28 -0.54
CA ILE A 30 9.37 3.36 0.90
C ILE A 30 8.98 2.05 1.59
N LEU A 31 7.87 1.43 1.20
CA LEU A 31 7.44 0.15 1.76
C LEU A 31 8.43 -0.97 1.43
N LYS A 32 8.93 -1.01 0.20
CA LYS A 32 9.98 -1.98 -0.18
C LYS A 32 11.25 -1.78 0.65
N ALA A 33 11.66 -0.53 0.83
CA ALA A 33 12.84 -0.20 1.64
C ALA A 33 12.63 -0.64 3.10
N TYR A 34 11.44 -0.41 3.65
CA TYR A 34 11.11 -0.85 5.01
C TYR A 34 11.24 -2.36 5.15
N ASP A 35 10.67 -3.11 4.23
CA ASP A 35 10.69 -4.57 4.29
C ASP A 35 12.12 -5.10 4.21
N GLU A 36 12.95 -4.53 3.35
CA GLU A 36 14.38 -4.89 3.24
C GLU A 36 15.15 -4.57 4.51
N LEU A 37 14.95 -3.38 5.09
CA LEU A 37 15.63 -3.00 6.33
C LEU A 37 15.22 -3.90 7.50
N LYS A 38 13.95 -4.26 7.56
CA LYS A 38 13.42 -5.15 8.58
C LYS A 38 14.05 -6.54 8.45
N GLN A 39 14.14 -7.05 7.25
CA GLN A 39 14.72 -8.34 6.94
C GLN A 39 16.21 -8.40 7.30
N LEU A 40 16.93 -7.30 7.09
CA LEU A 40 18.36 -7.17 7.42
C LEU A 40 18.61 -6.87 8.90
N GLY A 41 17.55 -6.67 9.69
CA GLY A 41 17.69 -6.41 11.12
C GLY A 41 18.02 -4.96 11.48
N HIS A 42 17.91 -4.03 10.53
CA HIS A 42 18.15 -2.59 10.76
C HIS A 42 16.91 -1.93 11.37
N LEU A 43 16.63 -2.22 12.65
CA LEU A 43 15.38 -1.87 13.30
C LEU A 43 15.16 -0.35 13.43
N GLU A 44 16.20 0.41 13.77
CA GLU A 44 16.06 1.87 13.92
C GLU A 44 15.75 2.55 12.58
N LYS A 45 16.46 2.16 11.53
CA LYS A 45 16.20 2.70 10.18
C LYS A 45 14.82 2.31 9.70
N SER A 46 14.37 1.08 9.99
CA SER A 46 13.03 0.64 9.59
C SER A 46 11.94 1.44 10.28
N LYS A 47 12.12 1.80 11.57
CA LYS A 47 11.16 2.64 12.30
C LYS A 47 11.00 4.02 11.66
N HIS A 48 12.08 4.63 11.24
CA HIS A 48 12.02 5.93 10.54
C HIS A 48 11.36 5.80 9.18
N THR A 49 11.66 4.73 8.47
CA THR A 49 11.12 4.47 7.13
C THR A 49 9.61 4.27 7.18
N ILE A 50 9.10 3.48 8.12
CA ILE A 50 7.65 3.25 8.22
C ILE A 50 6.90 4.52 8.64
N LYS A 51 7.50 5.39 9.45
CA LYS A 51 6.91 6.69 9.79
C LYS A 51 6.77 7.58 8.56
N ALA A 52 7.76 7.57 7.67
CA ALA A 52 7.69 8.29 6.40
C ALA A 52 6.55 7.75 5.54
N ALA A 53 6.39 6.42 5.47
CA ALA A 53 5.29 5.80 4.75
C ALA A 53 3.94 6.22 5.32
N GLN A 54 3.78 6.23 6.64
CA GLN A 54 2.54 6.67 7.31
C GLN A 54 2.21 8.11 6.98
N SER A 55 3.21 8.99 7.04
CA SER A 55 3.01 10.42 6.74
C SER A 55 2.61 10.64 5.28
N LEU A 56 3.24 9.94 4.36
CA LEU A 56 2.93 10.05 2.93
C LEU A 56 1.54 9.48 2.62
N SER A 57 1.19 8.35 3.24
CA SER A 57 -0.14 7.76 3.11
C SER A 57 -1.24 8.71 3.60
N LYS A 58 -1.02 9.36 4.74
CA LYS A 58 -1.95 10.36 5.28
C LYS A 58 -2.09 11.53 4.30
N TRP A 59 -0.98 12.02 3.76
CA TRP A 59 -0.99 13.11 2.78
C TRP A 59 -1.79 12.72 1.53
N LEU A 60 -1.61 11.49 1.02
CA LEU A 60 -2.35 10.99 -0.14
C LEU A 60 -3.85 10.94 0.14
N LEU A 61 -4.28 10.43 1.30
CA LEU A 61 -5.69 10.37 1.68
C LEU A 61 -6.31 11.76 1.82
N GLU A 62 -5.55 12.74 2.31
CA GLU A 62 -6.02 14.11 2.49
C GLU A 62 -6.13 14.88 1.17
N ASN A 63 -5.32 14.53 0.16
CA ASN A 63 -5.20 15.32 -1.06
C ASN A 63 -5.76 14.65 -2.31
N GLU A 64 -6.12 13.36 -2.26
CA GLU A 64 -6.71 12.67 -3.40
C GLU A 64 -8.12 13.14 -3.66
N ARG A 65 -8.43 13.46 -4.92
CA ARG A 65 -9.75 13.93 -5.34
C ARG A 65 -10.53 12.89 -6.13
N GLU A 66 -9.86 11.91 -6.70
CA GLU A 66 -10.47 10.85 -7.50
C GLU A 66 -11.00 9.73 -6.60
N ASN A 67 -12.32 9.50 -6.61
CA ASN A 67 -12.93 8.46 -5.77
C ASN A 67 -12.36 7.07 -6.03
N SER A 68 -12.04 6.75 -7.27
CA SER A 68 -11.45 5.46 -7.64
C SER A 68 -10.06 5.26 -7.01
N MET A 69 -9.32 6.33 -6.80
CA MET A 69 -7.98 6.27 -6.21
C MET A 69 -8.00 6.28 -4.68
N ILE A 70 -9.06 6.78 -4.07
CA ILE A 70 -9.19 6.79 -2.59
C ILE A 70 -9.14 5.36 -2.06
N ALA A 71 -9.83 4.42 -2.70
CA ALA A 71 -9.81 3.02 -2.30
C ALA A 71 -8.39 2.44 -2.32
N LEU A 72 -7.60 2.77 -3.34
CA LEU A 72 -6.21 2.35 -3.43
C LEU A 72 -5.38 2.92 -2.27
N HIS A 73 -5.57 4.20 -1.93
CA HIS A 73 -4.84 4.82 -0.82
C HIS A 73 -5.25 4.24 0.53
N GLN A 74 -6.53 3.89 0.70
CA GLN A 74 -7.00 3.19 1.90
C GLN A 74 -6.33 1.81 2.01
N LEU A 75 -6.26 1.08 0.90
CA LEU A 75 -5.58 -0.22 0.87
C LEU A 75 -4.11 -0.09 1.25
N ASN A 76 -3.43 0.91 0.71
CA ASN A 76 -2.02 1.16 1.03
C ASN A 76 -1.81 1.52 2.50
N SER A 77 -2.72 2.31 3.08
CA SER A 77 -2.69 2.62 4.51
C SER A 77 -2.83 1.36 5.36
N LEU A 78 -3.72 0.46 4.96
CA LEU A 78 -3.94 -0.79 5.68
C LEU A 78 -2.76 -1.75 5.56
N GLN A 79 -2.07 -1.80 4.43
CA GLN A 79 -0.86 -2.62 4.34
C GLN A 79 0.30 -2.06 5.19
N ILE A 80 0.36 -0.76 5.40
CA ILE A 80 1.31 -0.15 6.35
C ILE A 80 0.99 -0.63 7.77
N THR A 81 -0.30 -0.57 8.15
CA THR A 81 -0.77 -1.02 9.46
C THR A 81 -0.43 -2.49 9.71
N LYS A 82 -0.66 -3.36 8.74
CA LYS A 82 -0.40 -4.79 8.89
C LYS A 82 1.06 -5.11 9.22
N ARG A 83 1.99 -4.28 8.74
CA ARG A 83 3.42 -4.43 9.05
C ARG A 83 3.76 -4.14 10.51
N GLN A 84 2.88 -3.46 11.23
CA GLN A 84 3.15 -2.96 12.58
C GLN A 84 2.32 -3.62 13.65
N ARG A 85 1.09 -4.02 13.34
CA ARG A 85 0.15 -4.58 14.32
C ARG A 85 -1.00 -5.31 13.63
N ALA A 86 -1.80 -6.03 14.43
CA ALA A 86 -3.04 -6.64 13.96
C ALA A 86 -4.09 -5.55 13.68
N PHE A 87 -5.04 -5.86 12.80
CA PHE A 87 -6.13 -4.96 12.45
C PHE A 87 -7.15 -4.87 13.58
N THR A 88 -7.72 -3.67 13.75
CA THR A 88 -8.91 -3.46 14.57
C THR A 88 -10.15 -3.97 13.81
N GLU A 89 -11.28 -4.06 14.52
CA GLU A 89 -12.55 -4.45 13.91
C GLU A 89 -12.96 -3.47 12.79
N ASP A 90 -12.80 -2.16 13.02
CA ASP A 90 -13.11 -1.15 12.01
C ASP A 90 -12.23 -1.30 10.76
N GLU A 91 -10.97 -1.62 10.95
CA GLU A 91 -10.05 -1.85 9.82
C GLU A 91 -10.42 -3.10 9.03
N ILE A 92 -10.82 -4.17 9.71
CA ILE A 92 -11.31 -5.37 9.05
C ILE A 92 -12.59 -5.07 8.25
N ASN A 93 -13.50 -4.28 8.81
CA ASN A 93 -14.72 -3.87 8.12
C ASN A 93 -14.39 -3.05 6.86
N LEU A 94 -13.41 -2.16 6.93
CA LEU A 94 -12.96 -1.43 5.75
C LEU A 94 -12.38 -2.37 4.68
N LEU A 95 -11.58 -3.35 5.09
CA LEU A 95 -11.05 -4.36 4.15
C LEU A 95 -12.17 -5.16 3.49
N LEU A 96 -13.21 -5.50 4.24
CA LEU A 96 -14.37 -6.20 3.68
C LEU A 96 -15.09 -5.34 2.63
N GLN A 97 -15.19 -4.03 2.86
CA GLN A 97 -15.73 -3.10 1.86
C GLN A 97 -14.82 -3.05 0.62
N LEU A 98 -13.51 -2.93 0.82
CA LEU A 98 -12.55 -2.89 -0.28
C LEU A 98 -12.54 -4.19 -1.08
N SER A 99 -12.84 -5.32 -0.45
CA SER A 99 -12.94 -6.62 -1.14
C SER A 99 -14.12 -6.69 -2.12
N GLN A 100 -15.01 -5.70 -2.09
CA GLN A 100 -16.14 -5.58 -3.01
C GLN A 100 -15.96 -4.41 -4.00
N ASN A 101 -14.77 -3.82 -4.05
CA ASN A 101 -14.48 -2.68 -4.93
C ASN A 101 -14.53 -3.11 -6.40
N ASN A 102 -14.82 -2.16 -7.28
CA ASN A 102 -14.87 -2.40 -8.73
C ASN A 102 -13.51 -2.73 -9.34
N SER A 103 -12.42 -2.30 -8.70
CA SER A 103 -11.07 -2.58 -9.16
C SER A 103 -10.63 -3.98 -8.73
N ASP A 104 -10.25 -4.82 -9.69
CA ASP A 104 -9.74 -6.17 -9.41
C ASP A 104 -8.47 -6.12 -8.56
N MET A 105 -7.60 -5.11 -8.79
CA MET A 105 -6.37 -4.94 -8.01
C MET A 105 -6.66 -4.62 -6.55
N VAL A 106 -7.64 -3.73 -6.30
CA VAL A 106 -8.04 -3.37 -4.93
C VAL A 106 -8.67 -4.59 -4.24
N ARG A 107 -9.55 -5.31 -4.93
CA ARG A 107 -10.16 -6.53 -4.37
C ARG A 107 -9.10 -7.56 -4.00
N ALA A 108 -8.18 -7.85 -4.93
CA ALA A 108 -7.11 -8.82 -4.67
C ALA A 108 -6.25 -8.40 -3.48
N GLY A 109 -5.87 -7.12 -3.41
CA GLY A 109 -5.10 -6.60 -2.29
C GLY A 109 -5.83 -6.72 -0.96
N ALA A 110 -7.13 -6.41 -0.94
CA ALA A 110 -7.95 -6.54 0.26
C ALA A 110 -8.02 -7.98 0.76
N PHE A 111 -8.23 -8.95 -0.15
CA PHE A 111 -8.24 -10.36 0.22
C PHE A 111 -6.88 -10.84 0.74
N LEU A 112 -5.78 -10.35 0.13
CA LEU A 112 -4.44 -10.66 0.66
C LEU A 112 -4.28 -10.19 2.11
N LEU A 113 -4.70 -8.97 2.41
CA LEU A 113 -4.59 -8.41 3.77
C LEU A 113 -5.52 -9.10 4.75
N LEU A 114 -6.66 -9.62 4.28
CA LEU A 114 -7.59 -10.41 5.10
C LEU A 114 -7.10 -11.85 5.34
N GLY A 115 -6.00 -12.25 4.70
CA GLY A 115 -5.49 -13.61 4.80
C GLY A 115 -6.22 -14.62 3.93
N LYS A 116 -7.11 -14.15 3.04
CA LYS A 116 -7.85 -15.02 2.11
C LYS A 116 -7.05 -15.19 0.82
N ILE A 117 -5.93 -15.87 0.93
CA ILE A 117 -4.93 -15.97 -0.14
C ILE A 117 -5.49 -16.69 -1.38
N ASP A 118 -6.27 -17.75 -1.19
CA ASP A 118 -6.85 -18.53 -2.30
C ASP A 118 -7.79 -17.67 -3.15
N VAL A 119 -8.62 -16.85 -2.50
CA VAL A 119 -9.52 -15.93 -3.20
C VAL A 119 -8.72 -14.88 -3.98
N ALA A 120 -7.71 -14.31 -3.34
CA ALA A 120 -6.85 -13.32 -3.98
C ALA A 120 -6.15 -13.91 -5.20
N GLN A 121 -5.61 -15.11 -5.10
CA GLN A 121 -4.93 -15.79 -6.21
C GLN A 121 -5.88 -16.05 -7.37
N PHE A 122 -7.12 -16.44 -7.08
CA PHE A 122 -8.13 -16.63 -8.13
C PHE A 122 -8.35 -15.34 -8.91
N ILE A 123 -8.47 -14.20 -8.22
CA ILE A 123 -8.64 -12.89 -8.85
C ILE A 123 -7.41 -12.53 -9.68
N ILE A 124 -6.21 -12.71 -9.11
CA ILE A 124 -4.94 -12.36 -9.78
C ILE A 124 -4.75 -13.16 -11.05
N GLN A 125 -5.15 -14.44 -11.06
CA GLN A 125 -5.02 -15.29 -12.24
C GLN A 125 -5.89 -14.82 -13.40
N GLN A 126 -6.91 -14.02 -13.14
CA GLN A 126 -7.76 -13.43 -14.18
C GLN A 126 -7.17 -12.17 -14.80
N PHE A 127 -6.09 -11.64 -14.23
CA PHE A 127 -5.42 -10.44 -14.79
C PHE A 127 -4.75 -10.78 -16.12
N PRO A 128 -4.66 -9.80 -17.05
CA PRO A 128 -3.74 -9.92 -18.19
C PRO A 128 -2.32 -10.20 -17.70
N GLU A 129 -1.54 -10.96 -18.47
CA GLU A 129 -0.21 -11.42 -18.03
C GLU A 129 0.72 -10.28 -17.59
N ASP A 130 0.72 -9.15 -18.30
CA ASP A 130 1.54 -8.00 -17.95
C ASP A 130 1.11 -7.35 -16.62
N GLU A 131 -0.20 -7.26 -16.38
CA GLU A 131 -0.74 -6.74 -15.12
C GLU A 131 -0.47 -7.69 -13.96
N LYS A 132 -0.60 -9.00 -14.21
CA LYS A 132 -0.30 -10.04 -13.22
C LYS A 132 1.15 -9.95 -12.77
N THR A 133 2.07 -9.85 -13.72
CA THR A 133 3.50 -9.73 -13.43
C THR A 133 3.78 -8.47 -12.59
N ARG A 134 3.19 -7.33 -12.96
CA ARG A 134 3.34 -6.08 -12.22
C ARG A 134 2.76 -6.19 -10.80
N PHE A 135 1.58 -6.77 -10.65
CA PHE A 135 0.95 -6.93 -9.34
C PHE A 135 1.81 -7.77 -8.41
N MET A 136 2.40 -8.84 -8.91
CA MET A 136 3.25 -9.73 -8.10
C MET A 136 4.54 -9.06 -7.63
N GLU A 137 4.93 -7.94 -8.24
CA GLU A 137 6.08 -7.13 -7.85
C GLU A 137 5.71 -6.03 -6.85
N PHE A 138 4.42 -5.79 -6.61
CA PHE A 138 3.97 -4.77 -5.66
C PHE A 138 4.30 -5.18 -4.21
N PRO A 139 4.59 -4.19 -3.35
CA PRO A 139 4.93 -4.46 -1.95
C PRO A 139 3.92 -5.34 -1.23
N ILE A 140 2.63 -5.15 -1.49
CA ILE A 140 1.57 -5.93 -0.84
C ILE A 140 1.68 -7.43 -1.18
N ALA A 141 1.95 -7.78 -2.43
CA ALA A 141 2.08 -9.16 -2.86
C ALA A 141 3.36 -9.80 -2.28
N ILE A 142 4.47 -9.08 -2.34
CA ILE A 142 5.75 -9.57 -1.84
C ILE A 142 5.69 -9.76 -0.32
N PHE A 143 5.12 -8.80 0.41
CA PHE A 143 4.99 -8.84 1.86
C PHE A 143 4.16 -10.04 2.31
N ILE A 144 3.00 -10.24 1.72
CA ILE A 144 2.10 -11.34 2.09
C ILE A 144 2.72 -12.70 1.76
N LYS A 145 3.39 -12.81 0.61
CA LYS A 145 4.12 -14.04 0.25
C LYS A 145 5.18 -14.38 1.29
N GLY A 146 5.92 -13.38 1.76
CA GLY A 146 6.94 -13.55 2.81
C GLY A 146 6.36 -13.99 4.15
N THR A 147 5.16 -13.52 4.52
CA THR A 147 4.53 -13.88 5.80
C THR A 147 3.92 -15.28 5.81
N ASN A 148 3.69 -15.87 4.63
CA ASN A 148 3.09 -17.20 4.49
C ASN A 148 4.11 -18.30 4.22
N CYS A 149 5.38 -17.99 4.31
CA CYS A 149 6.46 -18.98 4.17
C CYS A 149 6.86 -19.61 5.49
#